data_e034905906b6a3d3c90101f2888d1bb1
#
_entry.id   e034905906b6a3d3c90101f2888d1bb1
#
_cell.length_a   1.000
_cell.length_b   1.000
_cell.length_c   1.000
_cell.angle_alpha   90.00
_cell.angle_beta   90.00
_cell.angle_gamma   90.00
#
_symmetry.space_group_name_H-M   'P 1'
#
loop_
_entity.id
_entity.type
_entity.pdbx_description
1 polymer ?
#
loop_
_entity_poly.entity_id
_entity_poly.type
_entity_poly.pdbx_seq_one_letter_code
_entity_poly.pdbx_strand_id
1 'polypeptide(L)'
;MKHYNIPIFIAYFGCPNKCVFCNQNKITGIETNIQPEEVKGIIDEYLCTLPSYGEKELAFFGGTFTAISIPLQKEFLSVAKEFIDKGLIKGIRLSTRPDNIDLNIVKMLKEYGVTTVELGVQSLDNKVLSLSERGYRKEEVERAVKLLKDFQIEVGIQIMPGLPGSSFKSDLQTVKEVIEMKPNFTRVYPTLVISDTKLEKMFKNNEFVPLSLDEAVDLTSVIIAVLENCKIPIIRVGLQPSEDIREEGVIVAGPFHPAFRELCESNIYRLFFEEKLITCEKIIVKVSHRDVSRVSGIRGSNKKYFGKRLEIIVDETIEKGSFYLNNQKYCRENLLKNVLRVVLNEADNN
;
A
#
# COMPACT_ATOMS: atom_id res chain seq x y z
N MET A 1 9.35 18.36 -0.58
CA MET A 1 10.48 18.20 0.37
C MET A 1 10.73 16.71 0.54
N LYS A 2 11.98 16.24 0.76
CA LYS A 2 12.21 14.81 1.05
C LYS A 2 11.70 14.49 2.45
N HIS A 3 11.12 13.30 2.60
CA HIS A 3 10.56 12.80 3.85
C HIS A 3 11.28 11.51 4.26
N TYR A 4 11.65 11.39 5.52
CA TYR A 4 12.39 10.26 6.08
C TYR A 4 11.66 9.72 7.31
N ASN A 5 11.44 8.40 7.34
CA ASN A 5 10.91 7.72 8.51
C ASN A 5 12.05 7.10 9.32
N ILE A 6 12.03 7.28 10.62
CA ILE A 6 12.83 6.52 11.59
C ILE A 6 11.94 5.36 12.06
N PRO A 7 12.14 4.13 11.56
CA PRO A 7 11.21 3.03 11.84
C PRO A 7 11.49 2.39 13.21
N ILE A 8 10.44 2.23 13.99
CA ILE A 8 10.42 1.44 15.22
C ILE A 8 9.42 0.31 15.02
N PHE A 9 9.88 -0.93 15.07
CA PHE A 9 9.02 -2.09 14.90
C PHE A 9 8.56 -2.64 16.24
N ILE A 10 7.22 -2.76 16.39
CA ILE A 10 6.53 -3.26 17.59
C ILE A 10 5.71 -4.53 17.21
N ALA A 11 6.42 -5.58 16.77
CA ALA A 11 5.79 -6.80 16.24
C ALA A 11 4.77 -7.41 17.20
N TYR A 12 3.55 -7.68 16.73
CA TYR A 12 2.39 -8.21 17.46
C TYR A 12 1.97 -7.44 18.72
N PHE A 13 2.69 -6.41 19.11
CA PHE A 13 2.37 -5.68 20.32
C PHE A 13 0.99 -5.03 20.22
N GLY A 14 0.13 -5.25 21.20
CA GLY A 14 -1.24 -4.75 21.24
C GLY A 14 -2.23 -5.45 20.31
N CYS A 15 -1.84 -6.43 19.47
CA CYS A 15 -2.79 -7.08 18.58
C CYS A 15 -3.80 -7.95 19.33
N PRO A 16 -5.10 -7.59 19.39
CA PRO A 16 -6.12 -8.35 20.13
C PRO A 16 -6.50 -9.65 19.43
N ASN A 17 -6.32 -9.72 18.11
CA ASN A 17 -6.70 -10.86 17.26
C ASN A 17 -5.53 -11.23 16.34
N LYS A 18 -5.36 -12.53 16.10
CA LYS A 18 -4.45 -13.05 15.07
C LYS A 18 -5.20 -13.17 13.75
N CYS A 19 -5.11 -12.14 12.89
CA CYS A 19 -5.69 -12.20 11.55
C CYS A 19 -5.14 -13.40 10.77
N VAL A 20 -5.97 -14.05 9.96
CA VAL A 20 -5.62 -15.32 9.27
C VAL A 20 -4.34 -15.23 8.42
N PHE A 21 -4.02 -14.05 7.89
CA PHE A 21 -2.89 -13.80 6.97
C PHE A 21 -1.62 -13.30 7.66
N CYS A 22 -1.64 -13.03 8.98
CA CYS A 22 -0.59 -12.24 9.62
C CYS A 22 0.43 -13.09 10.35
N ASN A 23 1.71 -12.94 9.95
CA ASN A 23 2.86 -13.38 10.72
C ASN A 23 3.92 -12.28 10.70
N GLN A 24 3.86 -11.38 11.70
CA GLN A 24 4.72 -10.21 11.72
C GLN A 24 6.19 -10.58 11.93
N ASN A 25 6.51 -11.59 12.73
CA ASN A 25 7.88 -12.04 12.94
C ASN A 25 8.54 -12.44 11.62
N LYS A 26 7.83 -13.18 10.77
CA LYS A 26 8.31 -13.56 9.42
C LYS A 26 8.38 -12.39 8.45
N ILE A 27 7.50 -11.40 8.60
CA ILE A 27 7.44 -10.24 7.71
C ILE A 27 8.52 -9.21 8.05
N THR A 28 8.85 -9.05 9.34
CA THR A 28 9.76 -8.00 9.84
C THR A 28 11.12 -8.53 10.27
N GLY A 29 11.29 -9.84 10.43
CA GLY A 29 12.49 -10.45 11.00
C GLY A 29 12.71 -10.15 12.49
N ILE A 30 11.73 -9.51 13.17
CA ILE A 30 11.88 -9.04 14.55
C ILE A 30 11.06 -9.94 15.47
N GLU A 31 11.74 -10.61 16.41
CA GLU A 31 11.13 -11.51 17.36
C GLU A 31 10.87 -10.88 18.74
N THR A 32 11.58 -9.81 19.08
CA THR A 32 11.52 -9.16 20.39
C THR A 32 10.80 -7.82 20.35
N ASN A 33 10.03 -7.55 21.42
CA ASN A 33 9.41 -6.22 21.56
C ASN A 33 10.44 -5.24 22.14
N ILE A 34 10.65 -4.16 21.40
CA ILE A 34 11.48 -3.04 21.84
C ILE A 34 10.90 -2.40 23.11
N GLN A 35 11.76 -1.93 24.00
CA GLN A 35 11.38 -1.16 25.18
C GLN A 35 11.49 0.36 24.90
N PRO A 36 10.70 1.21 25.60
CA PRO A 36 10.74 2.66 25.39
C PRO A 36 12.15 3.27 25.50
N GLU A 37 12.99 2.74 26.40
CA GLU A 37 14.36 3.20 26.62
C GLU A 37 15.26 3.01 25.40
N GLU A 38 15.02 1.95 24.63
CA GLU A 38 15.81 1.61 23.43
C GLU A 38 15.47 2.55 22.27
N VAL A 39 14.23 3.10 22.23
CA VAL A 39 13.77 3.99 21.14
C VAL A 39 14.67 5.22 21.02
N LYS A 40 15.12 5.79 22.12
CA LYS A 40 16.00 6.95 22.12
C LYS A 40 17.30 6.67 21.37
N GLY A 41 17.95 5.54 21.66
CA GLY A 41 19.19 5.14 20.97
C GLY A 41 19.01 4.98 19.46
N ILE A 42 17.89 4.38 19.05
CA ILE A 42 17.56 4.22 17.62
C ILE A 42 17.36 5.58 16.95
N ILE A 43 16.62 6.50 17.59
CA ILE A 43 16.42 7.85 17.03
C ILE A 43 17.77 8.55 16.85
N ASP A 44 18.63 8.53 17.87
CA ASP A 44 19.94 9.17 17.83
C ASP A 44 20.81 8.59 16.70
N GLU A 45 20.86 7.27 16.54
CA GLU A 45 21.58 6.59 15.45
C GLU A 45 21.07 7.02 14.06
N TYR A 46 19.76 7.04 13.85
CA TYR A 46 19.18 7.47 12.58
C TYR A 46 19.45 8.97 12.32
N LEU A 47 19.38 9.82 13.33
CA LEU A 47 19.67 11.24 13.17
C LEU A 47 21.14 11.51 12.80
N CYS A 48 22.06 10.66 13.22
CA CYS A 48 23.47 10.75 12.81
C CYS A 48 23.69 10.36 11.34
N THR A 49 22.86 9.47 10.79
CA THR A 49 23.02 8.91 9.43
C THR A 49 22.13 9.59 8.38
N LEU A 50 20.98 10.13 8.80
CA LEU A 50 20.05 10.80 7.89
C LEU A 50 20.57 12.20 7.49
N PRO A 51 20.28 12.64 6.25
CA PRO A 51 20.63 14.00 5.81
C PRO A 51 20.05 15.06 6.75
N SER A 52 20.78 16.17 6.89
CA SER A 52 20.33 17.33 7.70
C SER A 52 19.08 18.01 7.13
N TYR A 53 18.82 17.85 5.82
CA TYR A 53 17.64 18.40 5.12
C TYR A 53 16.50 17.38 5.05
N GLY A 54 15.29 17.88 4.85
CA GLY A 54 14.07 17.07 4.76
C GLY A 54 13.36 16.91 6.09
N GLU A 55 12.11 16.47 6.00
CA GLU A 55 11.27 16.21 7.17
C GLU A 55 11.54 14.80 7.71
N LYS A 56 11.70 14.67 9.01
CA LYS A 56 11.92 13.40 9.68
C LYS A 56 10.73 13.10 10.59
N GLU A 57 10.19 11.90 10.53
CA GLU A 57 9.14 11.39 11.44
C GLU A 57 9.60 10.10 12.11
N LEU A 58 9.27 9.94 13.39
CA LEU A 58 9.35 8.64 14.03
C LEU A 58 8.15 7.81 13.62
N ALA A 59 8.36 6.55 13.23
CA ALA A 59 7.30 5.71 12.71
C ALA A 59 7.22 4.37 13.46
N PHE A 60 6.16 4.19 14.28
CA PHE A 60 5.85 2.91 14.92
C PHE A 60 5.09 2.01 13.96
N PHE A 61 5.73 0.91 13.55
CA PHE A 61 5.19 -0.06 12.61
C PHE A 61 5.09 -1.47 13.23
N GLY A 62 4.28 -2.31 12.62
CA GLY A 62 4.15 -3.73 12.94
C GLY A 62 2.87 -4.06 13.69
N GLY A 63 2.80 -3.85 15.00
CA GLY A 63 1.65 -4.21 15.83
C GLY A 63 0.44 -3.29 15.70
N THR A 64 -0.34 -3.25 16.75
CA THR A 64 -1.48 -2.33 16.91
C THR A 64 -1.15 -1.36 18.02
N PHE A 65 -0.49 -0.23 17.69
CA PHE A 65 0.03 0.70 18.69
C PHE A 65 -1.03 1.12 19.71
N THR A 66 -2.23 1.47 19.27
CA THR A 66 -3.30 1.97 20.16
C THR A 66 -4.00 0.88 20.97
N ALA A 67 -3.63 -0.39 20.82
CA ALA A 67 -4.09 -1.49 21.67
C ALA A 67 -3.05 -1.92 22.73
N ILE A 68 -1.87 -1.31 22.74
CA ILE A 68 -0.91 -1.41 23.83
C ILE A 68 -1.53 -0.73 25.08
N SER A 69 -1.14 -1.12 26.28
CA SER A 69 -1.63 -0.45 27.49
C SER A 69 -1.36 1.05 27.48
N ILE A 70 -2.30 1.86 27.94
CA ILE A 70 -2.18 3.33 27.90
C ILE A 70 -0.89 3.85 28.57
N PRO A 71 -0.45 3.34 29.74
CA PRO A 71 0.83 3.77 30.31
C PRO A 71 2.00 3.56 29.35
N LEU A 72 2.10 2.39 28.74
CA LEU A 72 3.19 2.06 27.82
C LEU A 72 3.10 2.84 26.50
N GLN A 73 1.89 3.11 25.97
CA GLN A 73 1.74 4.04 24.84
C GLN A 73 2.34 5.41 25.17
N LYS A 74 2.03 5.95 26.36
CA LYS A 74 2.55 7.24 26.83
C LYS A 74 4.07 7.23 26.99
N GLU A 75 4.66 6.16 27.46
CA GLU A 75 6.11 6.02 27.58
C GLU A 75 6.78 6.11 26.20
N PHE A 76 6.33 5.32 25.22
CA PHE A 76 6.83 5.40 23.86
C PHE A 76 6.66 6.78 23.23
N LEU A 77 5.47 7.37 23.38
CA LEU A 77 5.17 8.69 22.81
C LEU A 77 5.96 9.82 23.51
N SER A 78 6.23 9.70 24.83
CA SER A 78 7.02 10.68 25.57
C SER A 78 8.45 10.76 25.07
N VAL A 79 9.09 9.60 24.79
CA VAL A 79 10.44 9.57 24.21
C VAL A 79 10.45 10.31 22.87
N ALA A 80 9.49 10.00 21.99
CA ALA A 80 9.41 10.66 20.68
C ALA A 80 9.14 12.18 20.81
N LYS A 81 8.30 12.58 21.76
CA LYS A 81 7.95 13.97 21.98
C LYS A 81 9.15 14.83 22.39
N GLU A 82 10.10 14.29 23.16
CA GLU A 82 11.34 15.00 23.48
C GLU A 82 12.12 15.45 22.21
N PHE A 83 12.12 14.61 21.17
CA PHE A 83 12.78 14.95 19.90
C PHE A 83 11.96 15.95 19.05
N ILE A 84 10.63 15.91 19.16
CA ILE A 84 9.76 16.92 18.55
C ILE A 84 10.03 18.28 19.20
N ASP A 85 10.03 18.34 20.53
CA ASP A 85 10.22 19.58 21.29
C ASP A 85 11.61 20.20 21.06
N LYS A 86 12.62 19.37 20.74
CA LYS A 86 13.96 19.82 20.29
C LYS A 86 14.01 20.21 18.81
N GLY A 87 12.93 20.04 18.05
CA GLY A 87 12.89 20.32 16.61
C GLY A 87 13.69 19.34 15.73
N LEU A 88 14.06 18.17 16.26
CA LEU A 88 14.86 17.16 15.55
C LEU A 88 14.02 16.27 14.64
N ILE A 89 12.76 16.02 15.03
CA ILE A 89 11.75 15.35 14.21
C ILE A 89 10.48 16.19 14.13
N LYS A 90 9.70 16.04 13.07
CA LYS A 90 8.49 16.83 12.81
C LYS A 90 7.28 16.30 13.55
N GLY A 91 7.20 14.97 13.74
CA GLY A 91 6.04 14.32 14.33
C GLY A 91 6.22 12.83 14.45
N ILE A 92 5.12 12.19 14.82
CA ILE A 92 5.04 10.74 15.02
C ILE A 92 4.02 10.19 14.03
N ARG A 93 4.41 9.10 13.38
CA ARG A 93 3.55 8.24 12.56
C ARG A 93 3.37 6.92 13.26
N LEU A 94 2.19 6.32 13.22
CA LEU A 94 1.97 5.00 13.78
C LEU A 94 0.97 4.18 12.97
N SER A 95 1.15 2.85 13.02
CA SER A 95 0.21 1.90 12.43
C SER A 95 -0.68 1.30 13.52
N THR A 96 -1.96 1.19 13.22
CA THR A 96 -2.91 0.59 14.14
C THR A 96 -4.15 0.03 13.43
N ARG A 97 -5.02 -0.58 14.22
CA ARG A 97 -6.32 -1.10 13.78
C ARG A 97 -7.42 -0.04 14.01
N PRO A 98 -8.44 0.03 13.15
CA PRO A 98 -9.52 1.02 13.31
C PRO A 98 -10.37 0.80 14.58
N ASP A 99 -10.57 -0.44 15.00
CA ASP A 99 -11.36 -0.79 16.20
C ASP A 99 -10.70 -0.35 17.52
N ASN A 100 -9.43 0.05 17.50
CA ASN A 100 -8.69 0.57 18.65
C ASN A 100 -8.49 2.09 18.60
N ILE A 101 -9.38 2.79 17.90
CA ILE A 101 -9.43 4.26 17.82
C ILE A 101 -10.70 4.75 18.51
N ASP A 102 -10.55 5.50 19.59
CA ASP A 102 -11.61 6.21 20.29
C ASP A 102 -11.21 7.65 20.60
N LEU A 103 -12.13 8.42 21.16
CA LEU A 103 -11.92 9.84 21.44
C LEU A 103 -10.75 10.09 22.41
N ASN A 104 -10.57 9.24 23.43
CA ASN A 104 -9.51 9.41 24.44
C ASN A 104 -8.14 9.10 23.82
N ILE A 105 -8.08 8.03 23.03
CA ILE A 105 -6.89 7.68 22.27
C ILE A 105 -6.49 8.83 21.33
N VAL A 106 -7.41 9.35 20.52
CA VAL A 106 -7.08 10.41 19.55
C VAL A 106 -6.63 11.70 20.24
N LYS A 107 -7.26 12.08 21.37
CA LYS A 107 -6.81 13.23 22.16
C LYS A 107 -5.37 13.03 22.68
N MET A 108 -5.08 11.87 23.23
CA MET A 108 -3.75 11.52 23.70
C MET A 108 -2.73 11.55 22.54
N LEU A 109 -3.03 10.91 21.41
CA LEU A 109 -2.15 10.91 20.24
C LEU A 109 -1.81 12.34 19.79
N LYS A 110 -2.82 13.21 19.73
CA LYS A 110 -2.64 14.62 19.36
C LYS A 110 -1.77 15.39 20.36
N GLU A 111 -1.98 15.19 21.65
CA GLU A 111 -1.19 15.80 22.73
C GLU A 111 0.30 15.46 22.62
N TYR A 112 0.61 14.21 22.26
CA TYR A 112 2.00 13.74 22.12
C TYR A 112 2.62 14.05 20.76
N GLY A 113 1.93 14.75 19.86
CA GLY A 113 2.48 15.18 18.56
C GLY A 113 2.39 14.11 17.45
N VAL A 114 1.43 13.18 17.55
CA VAL A 114 1.15 12.28 16.44
C VAL A 114 0.54 13.06 15.29
N THR A 115 1.19 12.99 14.14
CA THR A 115 0.82 13.68 12.91
C THR A 115 0.08 12.77 11.94
N THR A 116 0.39 11.46 11.95
CA THR A 116 -0.11 10.50 10.96
C THR A 116 -0.49 9.18 11.61
N VAL A 117 -1.66 8.64 11.26
CA VAL A 117 -2.11 7.30 11.63
C VAL A 117 -2.38 6.48 10.38
N GLU A 118 -1.71 5.32 10.27
CA GLU A 118 -1.94 4.35 9.20
C GLU A 118 -2.88 3.25 9.72
N LEU A 119 -4.09 3.21 9.16
CA LEU A 119 -5.11 2.22 9.55
C LEU A 119 -4.99 0.96 8.70
N GLY A 120 -4.78 -0.17 9.36
CA GLY A 120 -4.84 -1.49 8.76
C GLY A 120 -6.29 -1.91 8.49
N VAL A 121 -6.91 -1.35 7.46
CA VAL A 121 -8.32 -1.59 7.09
C VAL A 121 -8.49 -2.95 6.43
N GLN A 122 -7.68 -3.24 5.47
CA GLN A 122 -7.59 -4.45 4.64
C GLN A 122 -8.76 -4.60 3.65
N SER A 123 -10.02 -4.55 4.10
CA SER A 123 -11.24 -4.57 3.30
C SER A 123 -12.35 -3.76 3.98
N LEU A 124 -13.37 -3.37 3.21
CA LEU A 124 -14.62 -2.77 3.71
C LEU A 124 -15.84 -3.69 3.45
N ASP A 125 -15.58 -4.91 2.97
CA ASP A 125 -16.60 -5.96 2.90
C ASP A 125 -16.63 -6.71 4.25
N ASN A 126 -17.76 -6.66 4.94
CA ASN A 126 -17.93 -7.29 6.24
C ASN A 126 -17.78 -8.82 6.21
N LYS A 127 -18.09 -9.49 5.08
CA LYS A 127 -17.86 -10.92 4.90
C LYS A 127 -16.36 -11.22 4.81
N VAL A 128 -15.62 -10.43 4.04
CA VAL A 128 -14.16 -10.54 3.91
C VAL A 128 -13.47 -10.27 5.25
N LEU A 129 -13.90 -9.24 5.98
CA LEU A 129 -13.41 -8.93 7.32
C LEU A 129 -13.62 -10.08 8.29
N SER A 130 -14.82 -10.70 8.26
CA SER A 130 -15.15 -11.85 9.10
C SER A 130 -14.29 -13.07 8.77
N LEU A 131 -14.17 -13.43 7.49
CA LEU A 131 -13.36 -14.58 7.05
C LEU A 131 -11.87 -14.38 7.29
N SER A 132 -11.42 -13.13 7.33
CA SER A 132 -10.04 -12.75 7.65
C SER A 132 -9.78 -12.61 9.15
N GLU A 133 -10.76 -12.88 10.01
CA GLU A 133 -10.70 -12.76 11.47
C GLU A 133 -10.23 -11.39 11.94
N ARG A 134 -10.74 -10.33 11.28
CA ARG A 134 -10.42 -8.96 11.67
C ARG A 134 -11.06 -8.56 13.01
N GLY A 135 -12.18 -9.17 13.39
CA GLY A 135 -12.86 -8.92 14.66
C GLY A 135 -13.60 -7.58 14.75
N TYR A 136 -13.69 -6.84 13.64
CA TYR A 136 -14.45 -5.60 13.52
C TYR A 136 -15.19 -5.53 12.17
N ARG A 137 -16.07 -4.56 12.03
CA ARG A 137 -16.87 -4.28 10.83
C ARG A 137 -16.44 -2.95 10.20
N LYS A 138 -16.91 -2.65 9.00
CA LYS A 138 -16.55 -1.42 8.26
C LYS A 138 -16.94 -0.14 8.99
N GLU A 139 -18.00 -0.18 9.79
CA GLU A 139 -18.49 0.97 10.55
C GLU A 139 -17.45 1.49 11.56
N GLU A 140 -16.61 0.59 12.12
CA GLU A 140 -15.49 0.97 12.97
C GLU A 140 -14.41 1.72 12.19
N VAL A 141 -14.20 1.34 10.91
CA VAL A 141 -13.25 2.05 10.03
C VAL A 141 -13.73 3.47 9.76
N GLU A 142 -14.98 3.64 9.35
CA GLU A 142 -15.60 4.95 9.07
C GLU A 142 -15.53 5.88 10.28
N ARG A 143 -15.85 5.35 11.47
CA ARG A 143 -15.75 6.07 12.74
C ARG A 143 -14.31 6.50 13.04
N ALA A 144 -13.34 5.60 12.90
CA ALA A 144 -11.94 5.88 13.17
C ALA A 144 -11.38 6.95 12.23
N VAL A 145 -11.64 6.83 10.93
CA VAL A 145 -11.22 7.82 9.92
C VAL A 145 -11.79 9.19 10.22
N LYS A 146 -13.10 9.27 10.51
CA LYS A 146 -13.76 10.54 10.85
C LYS A 146 -13.12 11.17 12.08
N LEU A 147 -12.95 10.39 13.14
CA LEU A 147 -12.42 10.87 14.41
C LEU A 147 -10.98 11.40 14.27
N LEU A 148 -10.11 10.69 13.58
CA LEU A 148 -8.74 11.14 13.31
C LEU A 148 -8.72 12.46 12.52
N LYS A 149 -9.56 12.59 11.52
CA LYS A 149 -9.67 13.82 10.71
C LYS A 149 -10.21 15.00 11.50
N ASP A 150 -11.19 14.79 12.37
CA ASP A 150 -11.76 15.84 13.24
C ASP A 150 -10.68 16.45 14.16
N PHE A 151 -9.64 15.66 14.49
CA PHE A 151 -8.46 16.09 15.24
C PHE A 151 -7.26 16.52 14.36
N GLN A 152 -7.46 16.64 13.04
CA GLN A 152 -6.41 17.04 12.09
C GLN A 152 -5.17 16.12 12.16
N ILE A 153 -5.39 14.81 12.29
CA ILE A 153 -4.37 13.78 12.14
C ILE A 153 -4.50 13.22 10.72
N GLU A 154 -3.40 13.14 10.01
CA GLU A 154 -3.36 12.53 8.68
C GLU A 154 -3.69 11.04 8.74
N VAL A 155 -4.53 10.59 7.81
CA VAL A 155 -4.98 9.20 7.75
C VAL A 155 -4.43 8.51 6.52
N GLY A 156 -3.61 7.47 6.73
CA GLY A 156 -3.27 6.49 5.72
C GLY A 156 -4.19 5.27 5.81
N ILE A 157 -4.60 4.70 4.68
CA ILE A 157 -5.39 3.47 4.63
C ILE A 157 -4.62 2.38 3.90
N GLN A 158 -4.46 1.24 4.58
CA GLN A 158 -3.91 0.03 3.98
C GLN A 158 -5.05 -0.92 3.60
N ILE A 159 -5.03 -1.40 2.35
CA ILE A 159 -5.95 -2.41 1.82
C ILE A 159 -5.20 -3.65 1.32
N MET A 160 -5.86 -4.81 1.38
CA MET A 160 -5.32 -6.10 0.95
C MET A 160 -6.29 -6.78 -0.02
N PRO A 161 -6.16 -6.53 -1.34
CA PRO A 161 -6.95 -7.26 -2.32
C PRO A 161 -6.62 -8.77 -2.32
N GLY A 162 -7.62 -9.60 -2.62
CA GLY A 162 -7.47 -11.05 -2.68
C GLY A 162 -7.52 -11.77 -1.32
N LEU A 163 -8.12 -11.19 -0.29
CA LEU A 163 -8.38 -11.84 1.00
C LEU A 163 -9.43 -12.97 0.87
N PRO A 164 -9.50 -13.91 1.83
CA PRO A 164 -10.54 -14.94 1.84
C PRO A 164 -11.96 -14.36 1.66
N GLY A 165 -12.68 -14.89 0.68
CA GLY A 165 -14.04 -14.46 0.36
C GLY A 165 -14.14 -13.17 -0.46
N SER A 166 -13.04 -12.52 -0.82
CA SER A 166 -13.05 -11.37 -1.72
C SER A 166 -13.26 -11.80 -3.19
N SER A 167 -13.61 -10.83 -4.00
CA SER A 167 -13.71 -10.91 -5.44
C SER A 167 -13.23 -9.60 -6.05
N PHE A 168 -12.97 -9.60 -7.35
CA PHE A 168 -12.65 -8.37 -8.09
C PHE A 168 -13.64 -7.24 -7.78
N LYS A 169 -14.95 -7.55 -7.76
CA LYS A 169 -16.02 -6.59 -7.48
C LYS A 169 -15.97 -6.06 -6.04
N SER A 170 -15.79 -6.94 -5.03
CA SER A 170 -15.74 -6.52 -3.63
C SER A 170 -14.47 -5.74 -3.30
N ASP A 171 -13.34 -6.07 -3.93
CA ASP A 171 -12.10 -5.33 -3.76
C ASP A 171 -12.19 -3.93 -4.38
N LEU A 172 -12.80 -3.79 -5.57
CA LEU A 172 -13.06 -2.47 -6.16
C LEU A 172 -14.11 -1.68 -5.37
N GLN A 173 -15.11 -2.34 -4.78
CA GLN A 173 -16.07 -1.67 -3.90
C GLN A 173 -15.36 -1.12 -2.65
N THR A 174 -14.46 -1.89 -2.05
CA THR A 174 -13.58 -1.41 -0.96
C THR A 174 -12.82 -0.14 -1.38
N VAL A 175 -12.23 -0.12 -2.59
CA VAL A 175 -11.50 1.05 -3.09
C VAL A 175 -12.42 2.28 -3.25
N LYS A 176 -13.64 2.09 -3.76
CA LYS A 176 -14.64 3.18 -3.89
C LYS A 176 -14.98 3.78 -2.52
N GLU A 177 -15.26 2.94 -1.54
CA GLU A 177 -15.59 3.39 -0.18
C GLU A 177 -14.39 4.07 0.51
N VAL A 178 -13.16 3.59 0.27
CA VAL A 178 -11.92 4.27 0.72
C VAL A 178 -11.79 5.66 0.11
N ILE A 179 -12.12 5.84 -1.17
CA ILE A 179 -12.10 7.15 -1.84
C ILE A 179 -13.09 8.13 -1.19
N GLU A 180 -14.28 7.66 -0.83
CA GLU A 180 -15.29 8.47 -0.14
C GLU A 180 -14.81 8.98 1.22
N MET A 181 -14.00 8.18 1.91
CA MET A 181 -13.34 8.58 3.17
C MET A 181 -12.23 9.62 2.97
N LYS A 182 -11.75 9.85 1.72
CA LYS A 182 -10.69 10.83 1.37
C LYS A 182 -9.44 10.71 2.26
N PRO A 183 -8.75 9.58 2.32
CA PRO A 183 -7.51 9.45 3.09
C PRO A 183 -6.41 10.34 2.49
N ASN A 184 -5.39 10.65 3.29
CA ASN A 184 -4.22 11.40 2.83
C ASN A 184 -3.34 10.58 1.88
N PHE A 185 -3.32 9.26 2.07
CA PHE A 185 -2.63 8.30 1.20
C PHE A 185 -3.13 6.87 1.43
N THR A 186 -2.71 5.97 0.53
CA THR A 186 -3.03 4.53 0.63
C THR A 186 -1.79 3.66 0.49
N ARG A 187 -1.91 2.42 0.99
CA ARG A 187 -1.03 1.29 0.70
C ARG A 187 -1.87 0.13 0.16
N VAL A 188 -1.40 -0.52 -0.89
CA VAL A 188 -2.09 -1.66 -1.52
C VAL A 188 -1.20 -2.87 -1.45
N TYR A 189 -1.59 -3.87 -0.67
CA TYR A 189 -0.84 -5.11 -0.48
C TYR A 189 -1.67 -6.32 -0.92
N PRO A 190 -1.53 -6.80 -2.16
CA PRO A 190 -2.16 -8.06 -2.55
C PRO A 190 -1.82 -9.18 -1.58
N THR A 191 -2.82 -10.01 -1.28
CA THR A 191 -2.73 -11.02 -0.23
C THR A 191 -1.71 -12.09 -0.58
N LEU A 192 -0.78 -12.35 0.34
CA LEU A 192 0.20 -13.42 0.27
C LEU A 192 -0.09 -14.47 1.33
N VAL A 193 0.17 -15.72 1.02
CA VAL A 193 0.16 -16.82 1.99
C VAL A 193 1.55 -16.89 2.63
N ILE A 194 1.64 -16.44 3.88
CA ILE A 194 2.87 -16.47 4.67
C ILE A 194 2.89 -17.72 5.54
N SER A 195 4.06 -18.30 5.72
CA SER A 195 4.26 -19.47 6.56
C SER A 195 3.82 -19.24 8.02
N ASP A 196 3.41 -20.32 8.69
CA ASP A 196 2.96 -20.34 10.08
C ASP A 196 1.72 -19.46 10.34
N THR A 197 0.88 -19.24 9.31
CA THR A 197 -0.38 -18.50 9.41
C THR A 197 -1.58 -19.45 9.31
N LYS A 198 -2.74 -18.97 9.74
CA LYS A 198 -4.00 -19.69 9.50
C LYS A 198 -4.32 -19.74 8.01
N LEU A 199 -3.96 -18.70 7.25
CA LEU A 199 -4.15 -18.65 5.80
C LEU A 199 -3.35 -19.74 5.07
N GLU A 200 -2.14 -20.07 5.54
CA GLU A 200 -1.37 -21.20 5.03
C GLU A 200 -2.12 -22.52 5.24
N LYS A 201 -2.73 -22.71 6.42
CA LYS A 201 -3.54 -23.92 6.68
C LYS A 201 -4.74 -24.01 5.75
N MET A 202 -5.46 -22.87 5.57
CA MET A 202 -6.57 -22.78 4.62
C MET A 202 -6.12 -23.10 3.19
N PHE A 203 -4.96 -22.60 2.76
CA PHE A 203 -4.39 -22.89 1.45
C PHE A 203 -4.05 -24.38 1.30
N LYS A 204 -3.36 -24.98 2.27
CA LYS A 204 -3.01 -26.42 2.26
C LYS A 204 -4.23 -27.34 2.26
N ASN A 205 -5.32 -26.91 2.88
CA ASN A 205 -6.59 -27.63 2.92
C ASN A 205 -7.49 -27.37 1.69
N ASN A 206 -7.05 -26.59 0.70
CA ASN A 206 -7.84 -26.15 -0.44
C ASN A 206 -9.11 -25.33 -0.06
N GLU A 207 -9.10 -24.68 1.11
CA GLU A 207 -10.16 -23.78 1.57
C GLU A 207 -9.95 -22.33 1.08
N PHE A 208 -8.75 -22.01 0.59
CA PHE A 208 -8.38 -20.71 0.03
C PHE A 208 -7.43 -20.88 -1.15
N VAL A 209 -7.70 -20.14 -2.22
CA VAL A 209 -6.82 -20.04 -3.39
C VAL A 209 -6.38 -18.58 -3.51
N PRO A 210 -5.07 -18.26 -3.36
CA PRO A 210 -4.58 -16.91 -3.56
C PRO A 210 -4.65 -16.52 -5.03
N LEU A 211 -4.73 -15.22 -5.30
CA LEU A 211 -4.58 -14.70 -6.66
C LEU A 211 -3.24 -15.16 -7.26
N SER A 212 -3.25 -15.52 -8.53
CA SER A 212 -2.03 -15.64 -9.33
C SER A 212 -1.35 -14.27 -9.48
N LEU A 213 -0.09 -14.26 -9.92
CA LEU A 213 0.62 -13.01 -10.16
C LEU A 213 -0.10 -12.13 -11.20
N ASP A 214 -0.58 -12.74 -12.28
CA ASP A 214 -1.25 -12.01 -13.37
C ASP A 214 -2.60 -11.43 -12.91
N GLU A 215 -3.45 -12.21 -12.23
CA GLU A 215 -4.71 -11.73 -11.66
C GLU A 215 -4.50 -10.58 -10.67
N ALA A 216 -3.47 -10.68 -9.82
CA ALA A 216 -3.16 -9.63 -8.87
C ALA A 216 -2.62 -8.37 -9.55
N VAL A 217 -1.84 -8.52 -10.62
CA VAL A 217 -1.35 -7.39 -11.43
C VAL A 217 -2.52 -6.71 -12.12
N ASP A 218 -3.44 -7.46 -12.73
CA ASP A 218 -4.63 -6.90 -13.39
C ASP A 218 -5.50 -6.12 -12.41
N LEU A 219 -5.90 -6.74 -11.29
CA LEU A 219 -6.70 -6.08 -10.24
C LEU A 219 -6.00 -4.85 -9.67
N THR A 220 -4.71 -4.97 -9.33
CA THR A 220 -3.98 -3.87 -8.69
C THR A 220 -3.73 -2.72 -9.67
N SER A 221 -3.56 -2.99 -10.97
CA SER A 221 -3.47 -1.96 -12.00
C SER A 221 -4.73 -1.10 -12.06
N VAL A 222 -5.90 -1.72 -11.95
CA VAL A 222 -7.19 -1.02 -11.88
C VAL A 222 -7.29 -0.21 -10.59
N ILE A 223 -6.92 -0.79 -9.45
CA ILE A 223 -6.90 -0.11 -8.15
C ILE A 223 -6.02 1.15 -8.21
N ILE A 224 -4.81 1.04 -8.79
CA ILE A 224 -3.91 2.18 -9.00
C ILE A 224 -4.60 3.24 -9.86
N ALA A 225 -5.19 2.84 -10.98
CA ALA A 225 -5.85 3.77 -11.89
C ALA A 225 -7.01 4.52 -11.23
N VAL A 226 -7.83 3.83 -10.43
CA VAL A 226 -8.95 4.44 -9.69
C VAL A 226 -8.46 5.43 -8.64
N LEU A 227 -7.52 5.02 -7.78
CA LEU A 227 -7.01 5.87 -6.70
C LEU A 227 -6.28 7.11 -7.23
N GLU A 228 -5.38 6.95 -8.22
CA GLU A 228 -4.64 8.07 -8.81
C GLU A 228 -5.57 9.04 -9.56
N ASN A 229 -6.59 8.53 -10.28
CA ASN A 229 -7.58 9.38 -10.94
C ASN A 229 -8.37 10.24 -9.94
N CYS A 230 -8.61 9.71 -8.73
CA CYS A 230 -9.24 10.42 -7.61
C CYS A 230 -8.24 11.25 -6.78
N LYS A 231 -6.99 11.41 -7.23
CA LYS A 231 -5.93 12.20 -6.57
C LYS A 231 -5.55 11.68 -5.17
N ILE A 232 -5.74 10.38 -4.91
CA ILE A 232 -5.30 9.76 -3.66
C ILE A 232 -3.92 9.15 -3.88
N PRO A 233 -2.90 9.63 -3.15
CA PRO A 233 -1.53 9.12 -3.28
C PRO A 233 -1.44 7.65 -2.85
N ILE A 234 -0.69 6.84 -3.61
CA ILE A 234 -0.37 5.46 -3.25
C ILE A 234 1.11 5.40 -2.91
N ILE A 235 1.43 5.32 -1.64
CA ILE A 235 2.82 5.35 -1.17
C ILE A 235 3.52 4.00 -1.28
N ARG A 236 2.75 2.89 -1.33
CA ARG A 236 3.29 1.54 -1.49
C ARG A 236 2.33 0.64 -2.24
N VAL A 237 2.87 -0.16 -3.15
CA VAL A 237 2.16 -1.25 -3.84
C VAL A 237 3.01 -2.51 -3.74
N GLY A 238 2.42 -3.59 -3.22
CA GLY A 238 3.10 -4.85 -2.94
C GLY A 238 4.01 -4.79 -1.70
N LEU A 239 4.26 -5.97 -1.12
CA LEU A 239 5.11 -6.11 0.05
C LEU A 239 6.57 -5.80 -0.32
N GLN A 240 7.28 -5.13 0.60
CA GLN A 240 8.69 -4.82 0.37
C GLN A 240 9.51 -6.10 0.41
N PRO A 241 10.37 -6.34 -0.57
CA PRO A 241 11.24 -7.52 -0.59
C PRO A 241 12.43 -7.32 0.37
N SER A 242 12.19 -7.43 1.70
CA SER A 242 13.27 -7.54 2.70
C SER A 242 14.01 -8.87 2.56
N GLU A 243 15.16 -9.00 3.20
CA GLU A 243 15.92 -10.24 3.22
C GLU A 243 15.08 -11.35 3.87
N ASP A 244 14.45 -11.07 5.01
CA ASP A 244 13.61 -12.02 5.76
C ASP A 244 12.45 -12.57 4.91
N ILE A 245 11.77 -11.71 4.15
CA ILE A 245 10.67 -12.13 3.27
C ILE A 245 11.14 -12.99 2.09
N ARG A 246 12.39 -12.81 1.66
CA ARG A 246 12.98 -13.59 0.57
C ARG A 246 13.53 -14.94 1.01
N GLU A 247 13.61 -15.19 2.30
CA GLU A 247 14.00 -16.51 2.81
C GLU A 247 13.07 -17.58 2.25
N GLU A 248 13.68 -18.70 1.86
CA GLU A 248 12.95 -19.83 1.29
C GLU A 248 11.91 -20.36 2.29
N GLY A 249 10.65 -20.50 1.82
CA GLY A 249 9.54 -21.00 2.63
C GLY A 249 8.80 -19.95 3.46
N VAL A 250 9.22 -18.69 3.50
CA VAL A 250 8.45 -17.62 4.18
C VAL A 250 7.19 -17.28 3.39
N ILE A 251 7.30 -17.12 2.08
CA ILE A 251 6.14 -16.97 1.20
C ILE A 251 5.78 -18.35 0.64
N VAL A 252 4.63 -18.86 1.03
CA VAL A 252 4.14 -20.20 0.62
C VAL A 252 3.44 -20.13 -0.73
N ALA A 253 2.63 -19.09 -0.95
CA ALA A 253 1.88 -18.89 -2.19
C ALA A 253 1.42 -17.43 -2.34
N GLY A 254 0.92 -17.09 -3.53
CA GLY A 254 0.35 -15.78 -3.84
C GLY A 254 1.27 -14.90 -4.71
N PRO A 255 0.82 -13.69 -5.04
CA PRO A 255 1.39 -12.86 -6.09
C PRO A 255 2.64 -12.07 -5.66
N PHE A 256 3.66 -12.73 -5.12
CA PHE A 256 4.89 -12.04 -4.75
C PHE A 256 5.79 -11.80 -5.96
N HIS A 257 6.20 -10.55 -6.13
CA HIS A 257 7.24 -10.18 -7.08
C HIS A 257 8.00 -8.95 -6.55
N PRO A 258 9.36 -8.94 -6.56
CA PRO A 258 10.17 -7.83 -6.05
C PRO A 258 9.84 -6.48 -6.72
N ALA A 259 9.45 -6.51 -7.98
CA ALA A 259 9.06 -5.35 -8.77
C ALA A 259 7.55 -5.34 -9.06
N PHE A 260 6.71 -5.70 -8.07
CA PHE A 260 5.27 -5.83 -8.26
C PHE A 260 4.62 -4.52 -8.75
N ARG A 261 5.02 -3.38 -8.19
CA ARG A 261 4.51 -2.08 -8.63
C ARG A 261 4.84 -1.80 -10.11
N GLU A 262 6.05 -2.13 -10.55
CA GLU A 262 6.48 -1.94 -11.93
C GLU A 262 5.71 -2.86 -12.90
N LEU A 263 5.33 -4.07 -12.45
CA LEU A 263 4.44 -4.94 -13.24
C LEU A 263 3.08 -4.28 -13.45
N CYS A 264 2.47 -3.75 -12.38
CA CYS A 264 1.20 -3.04 -12.46
C CYS A 264 1.29 -1.79 -13.37
N GLU A 265 2.36 -1.00 -13.22
CA GLU A 265 2.59 0.16 -14.06
C GLU A 265 2.72 -0.21 -15.54
N SER A 266 3.42 -1.28 -15.84
CA SER A 266 3.56 -1.81 -17.21
C SER A 266 2.24 -2.34 -17.74
N ASN A 267 1.45 -2.97 -16.91
CA ASN A 267 0.13 -3.49 -17.25
C ASN A 267 -0.88 -2.36 -17.57
N ILE A 268 -0.83 -1.23 -16.87
CA ILE A 268 -1.63 -0.05 -17.19
C ILE A 268 -1.34 0.42 -18.64
N TYR A 269 -0.08 0.42 -19.07
CA TYR A 269 0.26 0.72 -20.47
C TYR A 269 -0.23 -0.37 -21.42
N ARG A 270 -0.14 -1.64 -21.06
CA ARG A 270 -0.65 -2.75 -21.87
C ARG A 270 -2.13 -2.59 -22.16
N LEU A 271 -2.95 -2.39 -21.12
CA LEU A 271 -4.40 -2.19 -21.25
C LEU A 271 -4.73 -0.99 -22.15
N PHE A 272 -4.00 0.10 -22.00
CA PHE A 272 -4.17 1.26 -22.86
C PHE A 272 -3.82 0.97 -24.33
N PHE A 273 -2.75 0.23 -24.59
CA PHE A 273 -2.35 -0.12 -25.97
C PHE A 273 -3.32 -1.12 -26.59
N GLU A 274 -3.85 -2.07 -25.83
CA GLU A 274 -4.89 -3.00 -26.28
C GLU A 274 -6.11 -2.24 -26.80
N GLU A 275 -6.61 -1.26 -26.03
CA GLU A 275 -7.71 -0.40 -26.44
C GLU A 275 -7.40 0.36 -27.76
N LYS A 276 -6.21 0.93 -27.88
CA LYS A 276 -5.83 1.69 -29.08
C LYS A 276 -5.68 0.79 -30.30
N LEU A 277 -5.24 -0.44 -30.12
CA LEU A 277 -5.09 -1.41 -31.19
C LEU A 277 -6.41 -2.01 -31.70
N ILE A 278 -7.54 -1.70 -31.07
CA ILE A 278 -8.87 -1.99 -31.65
C ILE A 278 -9.10 -1.17 -32.93
N THR A 279 -8.58 0.06 -32.97
CA THR A 279 -8.81 1.01 -34.08
C THR A 279 -7.58 1.26 -34.97
N CYS A 280 -6.40 0.76 -34.56
CA CYS A 280 -5.14 0.95 -35.25
C CYS A 280 -4.41 -0.38 -35.43
N GLU A 281 -3.80 -0.60 -36.61
CA GLU A 281 -3.00 -1.82 -36.83
C GLU A 281 -1.66 -1.79 -36.10
N LYS A 282 -1.08 -0.60 -35.93
CA LYS A 282 0.22 -0.36 -35.30
C LYS A 282 0.20 0.91 -34.48
N ILE A 283 0.90 0.90 -33.37
CA ILE A 283 1.14 2.07 -32.51
C ILE A 283 2.64 2.37 -32.42
N ILE A 284 2.96 3.65 -32.54
CA ILE A 284 4.31 4.19 -32.35
C ILE A 284 4.26 5.08 -31.12
N VAL A 285 5.02 4.69 -30.10
CA VAL A 285 5.07 5.41 -28.82
C VAL A 285 6.41 6.13 -28.72
N LYS A 286 6.38 7.48 -28.64
CA LYS A 286 7.56 8.27 -28.26
C LYS A 286 7.48 8.61 -26.79
N VAL A 287 8.56 8.35 -26.04
CA VAL A 287 8.56 8.43 -24.57
C VAL A 287 9.94 8.82 -24.04
N SER A 288 9.96 9.51 -22.90
CA SER A 288 11.20 9.82 -22.16
C SER A 288 11.94 8.54 -21.78
N HIS A 289 13.29 8.56 -21.77
CA HIS A 289 14.10 7.44 -21.27
C HIS A 289 13.71 6.99 -19.85
N ARG A 290 13.19 7.90 -19.03
CA ARG A 290 12.75 7.62 -17.66
C ARG A 290 11.50 6.75 -17.56
N ASP A 291 10.69 6.71 -18.62
CA ASP A 291 9.44 5.95 -18.64
C ASP A 291 9.47 4.73 -19.60
N VAL A 292 10.58 4.55 -20.33
CA VAL A 292 10.74 3.44 -21.30
C VAL A 292 10.47 2.07 -20.66
N SER A 293 10.97 1.83 -19.44
CA SER A 293 10.80 0.54 -18.76
C SER A 293 9.33 0.22 -18.48
N ARG A 294 8.53 1.22 -18.12
CA ARG A 294 7.08 1.06 -17.89
C ARG A 294 6.34 0.78 -19.18
N VAL A 295 6.66 1.51 -20.24
CA VAL A 295 6.04 1.38 -21.57
C VAL A 295 6.40 0.04 -22.22
N SER A 296 7.70 -0.34 -22.19
CA SER A 296 8.17 -1.60 -22.78
C SER A 296 7.78 -2.84 -21.96
N GLY A 297 7.44 -2.63 -20.68
CA GLY A 297 7.22 -3.69 -19.70
C GLY A 297 8.52 -4.30 -19.17
N ILE A 298 8.44 -4.96 -18.00
CA ILE A 298 9.57 -5.64 -17.38
C ILE A 298 10.13 -6.68 -18.35
N ARG A 299 11.44 -6.65 -18.59
CA ARG A 299 12.13 -7.51 -19.58
C ARG A 299 11.54 -7.43 -20.98
N GLY A 300 10.92 -6.30 -21.32
CA GLY A 300 10.28 -6.09 -22.62
C GLY A 300 8.96 -6.85 -22.79
N SER A 301 8.22 -7.14 -21.72
CA SER A 301 6.98 -7.92 -21.79
C SER A 301 5.96 -7.34 -22.75
N ASN A 302 5.71 -6.03 -22.73
CA ASN A 302 4.78 -5.37 -23.66
C ASN A 302 5.29 -5.42 -25.11
N LYS A 303 6.61 -5.22 -25.32
CA LYS A 303 7.20 -5.38 -26.67
C LYS A 303 7.01 -6.80 -27.21
N LYS A 304 7.19 -7.81 -26.37
CA LYS A 304 6.99 -9.22 -26.75
C LYS A 304 5.52 -9.52 -27.04
N TYR A 305 4.63 -9.02 -26.20
CA TYR A 305 3.18 -9.22 -26.31
C TYR A 305 2.62 -8.63 -27.62
N PHE A 306 2.95 -7.39 -27.91
CA PHE A 306 2.45 -6.70 -29.11
C PHE A 306 3.28 -6.97 -30.38
N GLY A 307 4.51 -7.46 -30.24
CA GLY A 307 5.40 -7.76 -31.36
C GLY A 307 5.59 -6.54 -32.28
N LYS A 308 5.43 -6.73 -33.58
CA LYS A 308 5.58 -5.68 -34.58
C LYS A 308 4.52 -4.57 -34.55
N ARG A 309 3.44 -4.78 -33.76
CA ARG A 309 2.36 -3.80 -33.59
C ARG A 309 2.72 -2.67 -32.64
N LEU A 310 3.80 -2.80 -31.84
CA LEU A 310 4.29 -1.79 -30.91
C LEU A 310 5.72 -1.38 -31.26
N GLU A 311 5.91 -0.12 -31.60
CA GLU A 311 7.22 0.51 -31.76
C GLU A 311 7.42 1.55 -30.67
N ILE A 312 8.57 1.50 -29.96
CA ILE A 312 8.90 2.43 -28.90
C ILE A 312 10.14 3.21 -29.30
N ILE A 313 10.01 4.53 -29.32
CA ILE A 313 11.07 5.50 -29.67
C ILE A 313 11.38 6.31 -28.42
N VAL A 314 12.65 6.37 -28.03
CA VAL A 314 13.11 7.24 -26.95
C VAL A 314 13.29 8.65 -27.47
N ASP A 315 12.72 9.63 -26.78
CA ASP A 315 12.82 11.04 -27.10
C ASP A 315 13.07 11.83 -25.82
N GLU A 316 14.28 12.39 -25.70
CA GLU A 316 14.75 13.11 -24.49
C GLU A 316 14.05 14.44 -24.28
N THR A 317 13.33 14.96 -25.30
CA THR A 317 12.57 16.20 -25.19
C THR A 317 11.23 16.00 -24.48
N ILE A 318 10.82 14.74 -24.28
CA ILE A 318 9.55 14.41 -23.63
C ILE A 318 9.72 14.40 -22.11
N GLU A 319 8.86 15.15 -21.44
CA GLU A 319 8.82 15.20 -19.98
C GLU A 319 8.36 13.86 -19.38
N LYS A 320 8.93 13.50 -18.21
CA LYS A 320 8.51 12.31 -17.44
C LYS A 320 6.98 12.33 -17.19
N GLY A 321 6.33 11.20 -17.40
CA GLY A 321 4.89 11.03 -17.24
C GLY A 321 4.04 11.50 -18.43
N SER A 322 4.68 12.00 -19.51
CA SER A 322 4.05 12.28 -20.80
C SER A 322 4.59 11.35 -21.88
N PHE A 323 3.80 11.11 -22.90
CA PHE A 323 4.23 10.34 -24.09
C PHE A 323 3.39 10.73 -25.33
N TYR A 324 3.89 10.41 -26.49
CA TYR A 324 3.12 10.53 -27.74
C TYR A 324 2.78 9.13 -28.26
N LEU A 325 1.54 8.94 -28.67
CA LEU A 325 1.09 7.75 -29.38
C LEU A 325 0.56 8.21 -30.75
N ASN A 326 1.18 7.73 -31.82
CA ASN A 326 0.85 8.11 -33.21
C ASN A 326 0.75 9.65 -33.39
N ASN A 327 1.72 10.40 -32.82
CA ASN A 327 1.81 11.86 -32.76
C ASN A 327 0.77 12.59 -31.88
N GLN A 328 -0.15 11.90 -31.25
CA GLN A 328 -1.05 12.49 -30.26
C GLN A 328 -0.40 12.45 -28.86
N LYS A 329 -0.36 13.59 -28.17
CA LYS A 329 0.19 13.71 -26.80
C LYS A 329 -0.78 13.16 -25.78
N TYR A 330 -0.25 12.36 -24.84
CA TYR A 330 -0.93 11.84 -23.66
C TYR A 330 -0.13 12.17 -22.40
N CYS A 331 -0.82 12.34 -21.32
CA CYS A 331 -0.24 12.40 -19.97
C CYS A 331 -0.79 11.26 -19.10
N ARG A 332 -0.26 11.11 -17.90
CA ARG A 332 -0.69 10.07 -16.95
C ARG A 332 -2.21 10.08 -16.73
N GLU A 333 -2.81 11.25 -16.58
CA GLU A 333 -4.26 11.36 -16.34
C GLU A 333 -5.08 10.82 -17.53
N ASN A 334 -4.68 11.13 -18.77
CA ASN A 334 -5.35 10.60 -19.95
C ASN A 334 -5.23 9.08 -20.04
N LEU A 335 -4.04 8.54 -19.75
CA LEU A 335 -3.78 7.10 -19.70
C LEU A 335 -4.74 6.41 -18.72
N LEU A 336 -4.80 6.88 -17.48
CA LEU A 336 -5.65 6.30 -16.43
C LEU A 336 -7.14 6.36 -16.77
N LYS A 337 -7.62 7.49 -17.27
CA LYS A 337 -9.04 7.65 -17.71
C LYS A 337 -9.41 6.66 -18.81
N ASN A 338 -8.52 6.42 -19.78
CA ASN A 338 -8.76 5.44 -20.83
C ASN A 338 -8.84 4.02 -20.26
N VAL A 339 -7.89 3.63 -19.40
CA VAL A 339 -7.88 2.31 -18.77
C VAL A 339 -9.16 2.07 -17.96
N LEU A 340 -9.59 3.06 -17.17
CA LEU A 340 -10.82 2.95 -16.37
C LEU A 340 -12.07 2.79 -17.24
N ARG A 341 -12.15 3.48 -18.39
CA ARG A 341 -13.26 3.34 -19.32
C ARG A 341 -13.37 1.92 -19.87
N VAL A 342 -12.25 1.30 -20.24
CA VAL A 342 -12.22 -0.08 -20.74
C VAL A 342 -12.73 -1.04 -19.67
N VAL A 343 -12.13 -0.99 -18.46
CA VAL A 343 -12.44 -1.93 -17.37
C VAL A 343 -13.88 -1.78 -16.88
N LEU A 344 -14.40 -0.55 -16.79
CA LEU A 344 -15.78 -0.34 -16.34
C LEU A 344 -16.81 -0.81 -17.37
N ASN A 345 -16.55 -0.59 -18.67
CA ASN A 345 -17.41 -1.09 -19.75
C ASN A 345 -17.43 -2.64 -19.81
N GLU A 346 -16.33 -3.30 -19.52
CA GLU A 346 -16.27 -4.76 -19.44
C GLU A 346 -17.01 -5.31 -18.20
N ALA A 347 -16.97 -4.58 -17.08
CA ALA A 347 -17.67 -4.97 -15.85
C ALA A 347 -19.20 -4.82 -15.93
N ASP A 348 -19.70 -3.90 -16.77
CA ASP A 348 -21.15 -3.70 -17.00
C ASP A 348 -21.73 -4.73 -18.02
N ASN A 349 -20.86 -5.42 -18.77
CA ASN A 349 -21.26 -6.41 -19.79
C ASN A 349 -21.15 -7.88 -19.31
N ASN A 350 -20.63 -8.14 -18.10
CA ASN A 350 -20.55 -9.45 -17.44
C ASN A 350 -21.38 -9.45 -16.15
#